data_8ea8a88558b9af541b2b8780224a7998
#
_entry.id   8ea8a88558b9af541b2b8780224a7998
#
_cell.length_a   1.000
_cell.length_b   1.000
_cell.length_c   1.000
_cell.angle_alpha   90.00
_cell.angle_beta   90.00
_cell.angle_gamma   90.00
#
_symmetry.space_group_name_H-M   'P 1'
#
loop_
_entity.id
_entity.type
_entity.pdbx_description
1 polymer ?
#
loop_
_entity_poly.entity_id
_entity_poly.type
_entity_poly.pdbx_seq_one_letter_code
_entity_poly.pdbx_strand_id
1 'polypeptide(L)'
;MDREHYIKDMPEHIEKIRAQVARISASEEICQQAMQLIMEIVESSNSVVIIDANDIRDSLDCDGTLAVNDIRINAKVHDRMKELVGQIEKKIGNNATVKSLLFHLFFPEELPLQMSELQPLSDWLSSFQSETDFKVRWGMTATSHFSHSLNNTSQEPLLRAIVLAVTCNYQ
;
A
#
# COMPACT_ATOMS: atom_id res chain seq x y z
N MET A 1 -5.43 22.17 -5.12
CA MET A 1 -4.82 22.33 -3.77
C MET A 1 -3.35 22.66 -3.96
N ASP A 2 -2.94 23.77 -3.43
CA ASP A 2 -1.57 24.25 -3.62
C ASP A 2 -0.59 23.39 -2.81
N ARG A 3 0.51 22.95 -3.42
CA ARG A 3 1.51 22.06 -2.81
C ARG A 3 2.10 22.67 -1.51
N GLU A 4 2.22 23.97 -1.44
CA GLU A 4 2.72 24.68 -0.25
C GLU A 4 1.73 24.58 0.93
N HIS A 5 0.45 24.65 0.67
CA HIS A 5 -0.60 24.49 1.69
C HIS A 5 -0.63 23.05 2.24
N TYR A 6 -0.49 22.07 1.36
CA TYR A 6 -0.43 20.66 1.72
C TYR A 6 0.77 20.32 2.65
N ILE A 7 1.94 20.88 2.37
CA ILE A 7 3.14 20.68 3.21
C ILE A 7 2.96 21.31 4.60
N LYS A 8 2.29 22.46 4.70
CA LYS A 8 2.09 23.16 5.96
C LYS A 8 1.17 22.40 6.92
N ASP A 9 0.15 21.71 6.39
CA ASP A 9 -0.85 20.99 7.18
C ASP A 9 -0.47 19.50 7.40
N MET A 10 0.63 19.05 6.83
CA MET A 10 1.09 17.66 6.93
C MET A 10 1.23 17.15 8.37
N PRO A 11 1.82 17.89 9.34
CA PRO A 11 1.92 17.41 10.71
C PRO A 11 0.57 17.11 11.36
N GLU A 12 -0.44 17.95 11.09
CA GLU A 12 -1.80 17.72 11.60
C GLU A 12 -2.43 16.47 10.99
N HIS A 13 -2.25 16.26 9.68
CA HIS A 13 -2.71 15.05 9.01
C HIS A 13 -2.05 13.78 9.56
N ILE A 14 -0.76 13.82 9.83
CA ILE A 14 -0.01 12.69 10.38
C ILE A 14 -0.53 12.34 11.79
N GLU A 15 -0.79 13.31 12.65
CA GLU A 15 -1.35 13.06 13.99
C GLU A 15 -2.76 12.44 13.91
N LYS A 16 -3.60 12.89 13.00
CA LYS A 16 -4.93 12.29 12.78
C LYS A 16 -4.83 10.86 12.24
N ILE A 17 -3.92 10.61 11.32
CA ILE A 17 -3.64 9.25 10.81
C ILE A 17 -3.15 8.36 11.95
N ARG A 18 -2.22 8.82 12.78
CA ARG A 18 -1.72 8.08 13.94
C ARG A 18 -2.85 7.66 14.89
N ALA A 19 -3.77 8.57 15.19
CA ALA A 19 -4.92 8.28 16.04
C ALA A 19 -5.86 7.22 15.42
N GLN A 20 -6.10 7.31 14.10
CA GLN A 20 -6.91 6.31 13.38
C GLN A 20 -6.24 4.93 13.38
N VAL A 21 -4.94 4.88 13.07
CA VAL A 21 -4.14 3.64 13.08
C VAL A 21 -4.15 3.00 14.46
N ALA A 22 -3.94 3.79 15.52
CA ALA A 22 -3.97 3.29 16.88
C ALA A 22 -5.33 2.67 17.25
N ARG A 23 -6.42 3.26 16.78
CA ARG A 23 -7.78 2.78 17.06
C ARG A 23 -8.06 1.39 16.48
N ILE A 24 -7.54 1.09 15.30
CA ILE A 24 -7.82 -0.16 14.57
C ILE A 24 -6.69 -1.18 14.64
N SER A 25 -5.56 -0.84 15.26
CA SER A 25 -4.42 -1.76 15.44
C SER A 25 -4.63 -2.67 16.63
N ALA A 26 -4.34 -3.97 16.44
CA ALA A 26 -4.44 -4.96 17.51
C ALA A 26 -3.28 -4.86 18.54
N SER A 27 -2.16 -4.24 18.16
CA SER A 27 -0.98 -4.07 19.02
C SER A 27 -0.22 -2.80 18.67
N GLU A 28 0.62 -2.35 19.60
CA GLU A 28 1.53 -1.22 19.37
C GLU A 28 2.54 -1.50 18.25
N GLU A 29 2.99 -2.74 18.12
CA GLU A 29 3.90 -3.16 17.06
C GLU A 29 3.26 -2.97 15.68
N ILE A 30 2.01 -3.39 15.48
CA ILE A 30 1.26 -3.18 14.25
C ILE A 30 1.07 -1.69 13.98
N CYS A 31 0.76 -0.91 15.00
CA CYS A 31 0.62 0.54 14.88
C CYS A 31 1.91 1.19 14.39
N GLN A 32 3.05 0.86 14.98
CA GLN A 32 4.36 1.39 14.58
C GLN A 32 4.72 0.97 13.15
N GLN A 33 4.53 -0.30 12.80
CA GLN A 33 4.78 -0.80 11.45
C GLN A 33 3.90 -0.07 10.42
N ALA A 34 2.63 0.07 10.69
CA ALA A 34 1.69 0.79 9.82
C ALA A 34 2.13 2.24 9.61
N MET A 35 2.48 2.94 10.68
CA MET A 35 2.92 4.34 10.58
C MET A 35 4.21 4.48 9.78
N GLN A 36 5.17 3.58 9.96
CA GLN A 36 6.40 3.57 9.16
C GLN A 36 6.10 3.43 7.67
N LEU A 37 5.27 2.47 7.29
CA LEU A 37 4.92 2.21 5.89
C LEU A 37 4.06 3.33 5.29
N ILE A 38 3.17 3.92 6.06
CA ILE A 38 2.38 5.09 5.63
C ILE A 38 3.30 6.27 5.33
N MET A 39 4.29 6.52 6.17
CA MET A 39 5.26 7.59 5.93
C MET A 39 6.08 7.35 4.65
N GLU A 40 6.47 6.12 4.36
CA GLU A 40 7.13 5.79 3.09
C GLU A 40 6.24 6.13 1.87
N ILE A 41 4.94 5.87 1.94
CA ILE A 41 3.99 6.22 0.88
C ILE A 41 3.89 7.74 0.72
N VAL A 42 3.68 8.46 1.82
CA VAL A 42 3.47 9.92 1.82
C VAL A 42 4.73 10.66 1.34
N GLU A 43 5.89 10.19 1.74
CA GLU A 43 7.19 10.79 1.40
C GLU A 43 7.72 10.34 0.02
N SER A 44 7.05 9.40 -0.64
CA SER A 44 7.52 8.91 -1.93
C SER A 44 7.53 10.03 -2.98
N SER A 45 8.66 10.22 -3.63
CA SER A 45 8.83 11.05 -4.81
C SER A 45 8.65 10.20 -6.08
N ASN A 46 8.42 10.80 -7.24
CA ASN A 46 8.22 10.11 -8.52
C ASN A 46 6.98 9.19 -8.56
N SER A 47 5.93 9.55 -7.83
CA SER A 47 4.68 8.81 -7.88
C SER A 47 3.98 9.00 -9.22
N VAL A 48 3.64 7.90 -9.86
CA VAL A 48 2.84 7.86 -11.10
C VAL A 48 1.35 7.99 -10.76
N VAL A 49 0.93 7.33 -9.69
CA VAL A 49 -0.39 7.49 -9.09
C VAL A 49 -0.19 7.84 -7.62
N ILE A 50 -0.67 9.01 -7.23
CA ILE A 50 -0.43 9.59 -5.91
C ILE A 50 -1.50 9.14 -4.93
N ILE A 51 -1.07 8.73 -3.72
CA ILE A 51 -1.92 8.62 -2.54
C ILE A 51 -1.55 9.79 -1.61
N ASP A 52 -2.50 10.62 -1.29
CA ASP A 52 -2.30 11.72 -0.35
C ASP A 52 -2.79 11.37 1.08
N ALA A 53 -2.55 12.27 2.02
CA ALA A 53 -2.95 12.06 3.41
C ALA A 53 -4.48 11.95 3.58
N ASN A 54 -5.28 12.59 2.74
CA ASN A 54 -6.74 12.49 2.78
C ASN A 54 -7.21 11.11 2.31
N ASP A 55 -6.58 10.55 1.28
CA ASP A 55 -6.85 9.19 0.81
C ASP A 55 -6.58 8.17 1.90
N ILE A 56 -5.47 8.33 2.62
CA ILE A 56 -5.10 7.47 3.74
C ILE A 56 -6.12 7.58 4.87
N ARG A 57 -6.48 8.78 5.27
CA ARG A 57 -7.48 9.02 6.31
C ARG A 57 -8.85 8.43 5.96
N ASP A 58 -9.29 8.60 4.73
CA ASP A 58 -10.55 8.02 4.24
C ASP A 58 -10.51 6.49 4.27
N SER A 59 -9.39 5.90 3.89
CA SER A 59 -9.21 4.44 3.92
C SER A 59 -9.22 3.84 5.32
N LEU A 60 -8.73 4.59 6.32
CA LEU A 60 -8.65 4.14 7.70
C LEU A 60 -9.89 4.51 8.54
N ASP A 61 -10.83 5.27 7.96
CA ASP A 61 -12.06 5.67 8.63
C ASP A 61 -13.15 4.61 8.52
N CYS A 62 -12.89 3.45 9.11
CA CYS A 62 -13.84 2.36 9.24
C CYS A 62 -13.53 1.51 10.46
N ASP A 63 -14.54 0.81 10.96
CA ASP A 63 -14.37 -0.11 12.08
C ASP A 63 -13.83 -1.46 11.60
N GLY A 64 -12.93 -2.03 12.38
CA GLY A 64 -12.31 -3.31 12.08
C GLY A 64 -10.91 -3.42 12.66
N THR A 65 -10.16 -4.39 12.17
CA THR A 65 -8.77 -4.63 12.55
C THR A 65 -7.84 -4.40 11.37
N LEU A 66 -6.78 -3.64 11.60
CA LEU A 66 -5.78 -3.33 10.58
C LEU A 66 -4.83 -4.52 10.37
N ALA A 67 -4.77 -5.00 9.13
CA ALA A 67 -3.72 -5.90 8.66
C ALA A 67 -2.70 -5.11 7.83
N VAL A 68 -1.43 -5.27 8.17
CA VAL A 68 -0.31 -4.56 7.54
C VAL A 68 0.62 -5.56 6.89
N ASN A 69 0.90 -5.37 5.61
CA ASN A 69 1.82 -6.24 4.86
C ASN A 69 2.75 -5.41 3.97
N ASP A 70 4.01 -5.80 3.97
CA ASP A 70 5.04 -5.30 3.07
C ASP A 70 5.55 -6.49 2.23
N ILE A 71 5.11 -6.58 1.00
CA ILE A 71 5.35 -7.73 0.13
C ILE A 71 6.34 -7.34 -0.95
N ARG A 72 7.39 -8.14 -1.11
CA ARG A 72 8.48 -7.92 -2.05
C ARG A 72 8.72 -9.16 -2.88
N ILE A 73 8.76 -8.98 -4.19
CA ILE A 73 9.12 -10.05 -5.13
C ILE A 73 10.20 -9.56 -6.08
N ASN A 74 10.92 -10.49 -6.72
CA ASN A 74 11.85 -10.14 -7.77
C ASN A 74 11.09 -9.57 -8.98
N ALA A 75 11.43 -8.35 -9.41
CA ALA A 75 10.75 -7.66 -10.51
C ALA A 75 11.00 -8.28 -11.89
N LYS A 76 11.97 -9.20 -12.02
CA LYS A 76 12.30 -9.92 -13.26
C LYS A 76 11.50 -11.22 -13.44
N VAL A 77 10.76 -11.65 -12.44
CA VAL A 77 9.94 -12.87 -12.50
C VAL A 77 8.88 -12.73 -13.59
N HIS A 78 8.70 -13.78 -14.38
CA HIS A 78 7.62 -13.87 -15.35
C HIS A 78 6.27 -13.83 -14.60
N ASP A 79 5.30 -13.11 -15.14
CA ASP A 79 3.99 -12.90 -14.48
C ASP A 79 4.11 -12.32 -13.05
N ARG A 80 5.04 -11.40 -12.86
CA ARG A 80 5.35 -10.78 -11.56
C ARG A 80 4.11 -10.19 -10.85
N MET A 81 3.18 -9.60 -11.58
CA MET A 81 1.97 -9.05 -10.98
C MET A 81 1.04 -10.14 -10.45
N LYS A 82 0.91 -11.25 -11.17
CA LYS A 82 0.14 -12.41 -10.73
C LYS A 82 0.73 -13.02 -9.46
N GLU A 83 2.04 -13.11 -9.38
CA GLU A 83 2.73 -13.59 -8.18
C GLU A 83 2.54 -12.64 -7.00
N LEU A 84 2.69 -11.34 -7.22
CA LEU A 84 2.47 -10.33 -6.18
C LEU A 84 1.05 -10.39 -5.62
N VAL A 85 0.05 -10.41 -6.48
CA VAL A 85 -1.37 -10.51 -6.09
C VAL A 85 -1.63 -11.81 -5.32
N GLY A 86 -1.08 -12.93 -5.77
CA GLY A 86 -1.20 -14.21 -5.08
C GLY A 86 -0.61 -14.18 -3.66
N GLN A 87 0.49 -13.47 -3.44
CA GLN A 87 1.07 -13.29 -2.10
C GLN A 87 0.23 -12.35 -1.24
N ILE A 88 -0.34 -11.29 -1.82
CA ILE A 88 -1.27 -10.40 -1.11
C ILE A 88 -2.50 -11.18 -0.62
N GLU A 89 -3.12 -11.97 -1.48
CA GLU A 89 -4.29 -12.79 -1.13
C GLU A 89 -4.00 -13.75 0.02
N LYS A 90 -2.85 -14.41 0.00
CA LYS A 90 -2.43 -15.33 1.08
C LYS A 90 -2.27 -14.60 2.42
N LYS A 91 -1.78 -13.36 2.40
CA LYS A 91 -1.54 -12.56 3.61
C LYS A 91 -2.83 -11.99 4.21
N ILE A 92 -3.76 -11.56 3.39
CA ILE A 92 -5.06 -11.04 3.85
C ILE A 92 -5.93 -12.19 4.39
N GLY A 93 -5.80 -13.39 3.80
CA GLY A 93 -6.57 -14.57 4.20
C GLY A 93 -7.97 -14.62 3.61
N ASN A 94 -8.47 -15.84 3.37
CA ASN A 94 -9.72 -16.08 2.67
C ASN A 94 -10.99 -15.90 3.53
N ASN A 95 -10.83 -15.78 4.85
CA ASN A 95 -11.96 -15.76 5.82
C ASN A 95 -12.25 -14.37 6.39
N ALA A 96 -11.53 -13.36 5.97
CA ALA A 96 -11.71 -12.01 6.46
C ALA A 96 -12.55 -11.20 5.46
N THR A 97 -13.55 -10.48 5.96
CA THR A 97 -14.23 -9.47 5.14
C THR A 97 -13.40 -8.20 5.13
N VAL A 98 -12.89 -7.84 3.97
CA VAL A 98 -12.15 -6.60 3.77
C VAL A 98 -13.14 -5.44 3.61
N LYS A 99 -13.07 -4.46 4.50
CA LYS A 99 -13.87 -3.23 4.46
C LYS A 99 -13.18 -2.12 3.69
N SER A 100 -11.89 -2.01 3.88
CA SER A 100 -11.07 -1.00 3.20
C SER A 100 -9.73 -1.57 2.84
N LEU A 101 -9.25 -1.20 1.68
CA LEU A 101 -7.97 -1.60 1.13
C LEU A 101 -7.22 -0.38 0.64
N LEU A 102 -6.04 -0.16 1.17
CA LEU A 102 -5.07 0.78 0.64
C LEU A 102 -3.83 0.03 0.28
N PHE A 103 -3.37 0.16 -0.95
CA PHE A 103 -2.11 -0.42 -1.36
C PHE A 103 -1.30 0.53 -2.24
N HIS A 104 0.00 0.42 -2.13
CA HIS A 104 0.93 1.20 -2.91
C HIS A 104 2.00 0.31 -3.53
N LEU A 105 2.16 0.40 -4.85
CA LEU A 105 3.15 -0.36 -5.60
C LEU A 105 4.41 0.47 -5.79
N PHE A 106 5.56 -0.17 -5.57
CA PHE A 106 6.86 0.37 -5.93
C PHE A 106 7.48 -0.53 -6.99
N PHE A 107 7.85 0.03 -8.11
CA PHE A 107 8.47 -0.70 -9.23
C PHE A 107 9.77 -0.02 -9.67
N PRO A 108 10.76 -0.81 -10.16
CA PRO A 108 11.99 -0.24 -10.69
C PRO A 108 11.75 0.59 -11.96
N GLU A 109 12.36 1.77 -12.06
CA GLU A 109 12.27 2.61 -13.26
C GLU A 109 12.72 1.87 -14.54
N GLU A 110 13.72 1.00 -14.42
CA GLU A 110 14.25 0.21 -15.53
C GLU A 110 13.34 -0.96 -15.95
N LEU A 111 12.39 -1.33 -15.12
CA LEU A 111 11.39 -2.37 -15.39
C LEU A 111 9.98 -1.84 -15.14
N PRO A 112 9.55 -0.82 -15.92
CA PRO A 112 8.28 -0.16 -15.70
C PRO A 112 7.09 -1.12 -15.82
N LEU A 113 6.04 -0.87 -15.04
CA LEU A 113 4.79 -1.61 -15.15
C LEU A 113 4.06 -1.20 -16.43
N GLN A 114 3.65 -2.20 -17.19
CA GLN A 114 2.82 -2.01 -18.37
C GLN A 114 1.34 -2.20 -18.04
N MET A 115 0.47 -1.52 -18.76
CA MET A 115 -0.99 -1.63 -18.55
C MET A 115 -1.49 -3.07 -18.67
N SER A 116 -0.91 -3.85 -19.58
CA SER A 116 -1.25 -5.27 -19.75
C SER A 116 -0.90 -6.16 -18.57
N GLU A 117 0.10 -5.75 -17.76
CA GLU A 117 0.48 -6.49 -16.56
C GLU A 117 -0.49 -6.28 -15.39
N LEU A 118 -1.31 -5.22 -15.44
CA LEU A 118 -2.21 -4.86 -14.33
C LEU A 118 -3.49 -5.71 -14.31
N GLN A 119 -3.72 -6.58 -15.28
CA GLN A 119 -4.93 -7.38 -15.35
C GLN A 119 -5.17 -8.26 -14.11
N PRO A 120 -4.17 -8.99 -13.57
CA PRO A 120 -4.36 -9.75 -12.34
C PRO A 120 -4.77 -8.90 -11.15
N LEU A 121 -4.24 -7.69 -11.04
CA LEU A 121 -4.61 -6.73 -10.00
C LEU A 121 -6.06 -6.26 -10.17
N SER A 122 -6.45 -5.92 -11.39
CA SER A 122 -7.82 -5.51 -11.70
C SER A 122 -8.83 -6.63 -11.42
N ASP A 123 -8.51 -7.86 -11.77
CA ASP A 123 -9.37 -9.02 -11.52
C ASP A 123 -9.53 -9.27 -10.02
N TRP A 124 -8.44 -9.17 -9.27
CA TRP A 124 -8.47 -9.32 -7.82
C TRP A 124 -9.31 -8.22 -7.15
N LEU A 125 -9.11 -6.96 -7.51
CA LEU A 125 -9.91 -5.84 -6.99
C LEU A 125 -11.38 -5.99 -7.33
N SER A 126 -11.70 -6.48 -8.52
CA SER A 126 -13.08 -6.72 -8.95
C SER A 126 -13.78 -7.81 -8.13
N SER A 127 -13.03 -8.72 -7.50
CA SER A 127 -13.59 -9.74 -6.62
C SER A 127 -14.24 -9.17 -5.35
N PHE A 128 -13.90 -7.95 -4.94
CA PHE A 128 -14.48 -7.26 -3.79
C PHE A 128 -15.72 -6.42 -4.13
N GLN A 129 -16.08 -6.24 -5.38
CA GLN A 129 -17.16 -5.34 -5.80
C GLN A 129 -18.57 -5.76 -5.36
N SER A 130 -18.74 -6.97 -4.87
CA SER A 130 -20.03 -7.44 -4.30
C SER A 130 -20.30 -6.88 -2.89
N GLU A 131 -19.31 -6.31 -2.24
CA GLU A 131 -19.43 -5.70 -0.91
C GLU A 131 -19.86 -4.23 -1.06
N THR A 132 -21.02 -3.89 -0.52
CA THR A 132 -21.65 -2.56 -0.74
C THR A 132 -20.88 -1.37 -0.17
N ASP A 133 -19.99 -1.59 0.79
CA ASP A 133 -19.24 -0.53 1.48
C ASP A 133 -17.71 -0.68 1.34
N PHE A 134 -17.26 -1.47 0.37
CA PHE A 134 -15.83 -1.66 0.14
C PHE A 134 -15.19 -0.39 -0.42
N LYS A 135 -14.14 0.07 0.27
CA LYS A 135 -13.31 1.19 -0.16
C LYS A 135 -11.97 0.71 -0.65
N VAL A 136 -11.50 1.23 -1.76
CA VAL A 136 -10.14 0.99 -2.25
C VAL A 136 -9.45 2.29 -2.64
N ARG A 137 -8.19 2.42 -2.23
CA ARG A 137 -7.26 3.46 -2.67
C ARG A 137 -5.96 2.80 -3.05
N TRP A 138 -5.37 3.22 -4.14
CA TRP A 138 -4.12 2.66 -4.60
C TRP A 138 -3.23 3.71 -5.26
N GLY A 139 -1.92 3.46 -5.22
CA GLY A 139 -0.93 4.31 -5.82
C GLY A 139 0.25 3.53 -6.39
N MET A 140 1.09 4.22 -7.14
CA MET A 140 2.31 3.67 -7.71
C MET A 140 3.45 4.68 -7.68
N THR A 141 4.63 4.20 -7.36
CA THR A 141 5.87 4.98 -7.37
C THR A 141 6.96 4.22 -8.13
N ALA A 142 7.63 4.91 -9.05
CA ALA A 142 8.84 4.41 -9.68
C ALA A 142 10.02 4.62 -8.74
N THR A 143 10.83 3.58 -8.54
CA THR A 143 12.02 3.63 -7.69
C THR A 143 13.30 3.59 -8.52
N SER A 144 14.26 4.45 -8.18
CA SER A 144 15.56 4.47 -8.82
C SER A 144 16.54 3.55 -8.08
N HIS A 145 17.22 2.67 -8.82
CA HIS A 145 18.28 1.82 -8.27
C HIS A 145 19.52 2.59 -7.80
N PHE A 146 19.67 3.84 -8.21
CA PHE A 146 20.88 4.62 -7.97
C PHE A 146 20.96 5.35 -6.63
N SER A 147 19.90 5.34 -5.84
CA SER A 147 19.90 5.99 -4.53
C SER A 147 20.21 5.01 -3.40
N HIS A 148 21.42 4.81 -3.06
CA HIS A 148 21.97 4.13 -1.88
C HIS A 148 22.63 2.76 -2.08
N SER A 149 23.75 2.72 -2.79
CA SER A 149 24.81 1.80 -2.36
C SER A 149 26.16 2.19 -2.94
N LEU A 150 26.99 2.77 -2.12
CA LEU A 150 28.44 2.78 -2.30
C LEU A 150 29.07 1.40 -2.02
N ASN A 151 28.25 0.40 -1.71
CA ASN A 151 28.70 -0.98 -1.46
C ASN A 151 28.15 -1.89 -2.55
N ASN A 152 29.04 -2.39 -3.37
CA ASN A 152 28.88 -3.35 -4.46
C ASN A 152 28.18 -4.67 -4.05
N THR A 153 26.89 -4.63 -3.73
CA THR A 153 26.04 -5.82 -3.79
C THR A 153 24.96 -5.54 -4.82
N SER A 154 24.97 -6.32 -5.89
CA SER A 154 23.92 -6.33 -6.91
C SER A 154 22.61 -6.76 -6.25
N GLN A 155 21.87 -5.80 -5.71
CA GLN A 155 20.52 -6.07 -5.23
C GLN A 155 19.63 -6.34 -6.44
N GLU A 156 18.93 -7.48 -6.41
CA GLU A 156 17.91 -7.80 -7.40
C GLU A 156 16.84 -6.71 -7.39
N PRO A 157 16.36 -6.25 -8.55
CA PRO A 157 15.28 -5.28 -8.61
C PRO A 157 13.99 -5.87 -8.00
N LEU A 158 13.33 -5.09 -7.17
CA LEU A 158 12.13 -5.54 -6.45
C LEU A 158 10.87 -4.86 -6.99
N LEU A 159 9.82 -5.64 -7.13
CA LEU A 159 8.44 -5.16 -7.17
C LEU A 159 7.88 -5.31 -5.75
N ARG A 160 7.43 -4.21 -5.18
CA ARG A 160 6.99 -4.14 -3.78
C ARG A 160 5.56 -3.65 -3.70
N ALA A 161 4.79 -4.21 -2.79
CA ALA A 161 3.48 -3.69 -2.41
C ALA A 161 3.42 -3.46 -0.90
N ILE A 162 3.09 -2.25 -0.49
CA ILE A 162 2.62 -1.96 0.86
C ILE A 162 1.10 -2.11 0.84
N VAL A 163 0.56 -2.95 1.72
CA VAL A 163 -0.87 -3.25 1.77
C VAL A 163 -1.39 -3.02 3.17
N LEU A 164 -2.36 -2.12 3.30
CA LEU A 164 -3.10 -1.84 4.52
C LEU A 164 -4.56 -2.24 4.29
N ALA A 165 -5.01 -3.25 5.00
CA ALA A 165 -6.38 -3.74 4.89
C ALA A 165 -7.09 -3.64 6.23
N VAL A 166 -8.27 -3.04 6.27
CA VAL A 166 -9.13 -3.06 7.45
C VAL A 166 -10.15 -4.18 7.26
N THR A 167 -10.11 -5.15 8.15
CA THR A 167 -10.92 -6.36 8.08
C THR A 167 -11.88 -6.47 9.24
N CYS A 168 -13.06 -7.03 9.00
CA CYS A 168 -13.99 -7.47 10.04
C CYS A 168 -14.02 -8.98 10.07
N ASN A 169 -13.87 -9.54 11.26
CA ASN A 169 -14.17 -10.96 11.47
C ASN A 169 -15.65 -11.08 11.79
N TYR A 170 -16.41 -11.74 10.95
CA TYR A 170 -17.74 -12.21 11.35
C TYR A 170 -17.54 -13.31 12.39
N GLN A 171 -18.02 -13.04 13.58
CA GLN A 171 -18.23 -14.10 14.57
C GLN A 171 -19.43 -14.95 14.17
#